data_ad3a5cd3ad7547b9e78da7b22fd582e0
#
_entry.id   ad3a5cd3ad7547b9e78da7b22fd582e0
#
_cell.length_a   1.000
_cell.length_b   1.000
_cell.length_c   1.000
_cell.angle_alpha   90.00
_cell.angle_beta   90.00
_cell.angle_gamma   90.00
#
_symmetry.space_group_name_H-M   'P 1'
#
loop_
_entity.id
_entity.type
_entity.pdbx_description
1 polymer ?
#
loop_
_entity_poly.entity_id
_entity_poly.type
_entity_poly.pdbx_seq_one_letter_code
_entity_poly.pdbx_strand_id
1 'polypeptide(L)'
;MGELLARVVLPVASEDDARATCDAVLPHVADAGGEVVAVHVVEKAGGGIDKAGVEQREAYAEDVLDVVADACADAGVPCETGVVFATDVADGVFDAARDHDATAVAFTPRQGSRWLDLLVGDNTRDLVKGADLPVVAFPRVDDATADGSATVEDDADE
;
A
#
# COMPACT_ATOMS: atom_id res chain seq x y z
N MET A 1 2.30 18.90 -7.21
CA MET A 1 1.65 17.92 -6.47
C MET A 1 1.24 16.77 -7.28
N GLY A 2 0.81 16.95 -8.48
CA GLY A 2 0.45 15.84 -9.33
C GLY A 2 1.57 14.84 -9.50
N GLU A 3 2.81 15.30 -9.49
CA GLU A 3 3.93 14.40 -9.70
C GLU A 3 4.11 13.39 -8.59
N LEU A 4 3.84 13.77 -7.36
CA LEU A 4 4.02 12.87 -6.23
C LEU A 4 3.15 11.64 -6.39
N LEU A 5 1.94 11.80 -6.86
CA LEU A 5 0.99 10.70 -7.00
C LEU A 5 0.80 10.28 -8.46
N ALA A 6 1.76 10.59 -9.32
CA ALA A 6 1.62 10.25 -10.73
C ALA A 6 1.65 8.75 -10.97
N ARG A 7 2.49 8.03 -10.24
CA ARG A 7 2.52 6.56 -10.33
C ARG A 7 2.87 6.03 -8.95
N VAL A 8 1.89 5.47 -8.27
CA VAL A 8 2.02 5.11 -6.87
C VAL A 8 2.01 3.60 -6.70
N VAL A 9 2.98 3.09 -5.94
CA VAL A 9 2.97 1.68 -5.57
C VAL A 9 2.15 1.53 -4.30
N LEU A 10 1.19 0.61 -4.33
CA LEU A 10 0.37 0.29 -3.16
C LEU A 10 0.69 -1.14 -2.73
N PRO A 11 1.48 -1.30 -1.67
CA PRO A 11 1.68 -2.63 -1.11
C PRO A 11 0.48 -3.02 -0.27
N VAL A 12 -0.04 -4.22 -0.51
CA VAL A 12 -1.24 -4.69 0.20
C VAL A 12 -1.00 -6.11 0.67
N ALA A 13 -1.44 -6.41 1.87
CA ALA A 13 -1.15 -7.69 2.51
C ALA A 13 -2.35 -8.62 2.61
N SER A 14 -3.55 -8.08 2.61
CA SER A 14 -4.77 -8.87 2.72
C SER A 14 -5.90 -8.15 2.01
N GLU A 15 -7.02 -8.82 1.87
CA GLU A 15 -8.17 -8.19 1.22
C GLU A 15 -8.67 -6.99 2.03
N ASP A 16 -8.71 -7.12 3.36
CA ASP A 16 -9.13 -6.00 4.19
C ASP A 16 -8.15 -4.84 4.09
N ASP A 17 -6.86 -5.15 4.08
CA ASP A 17 -5.84 -4.14 3.93
C ASP A 17 -5.96 -3.45 2.57
N ALA A 18 -6.24 -4.23 1.53
CA ALA A 18 -6.41 -3.68 0.19
C ALA A 18 -7.60 -2.72 0.14
N ARG A 19 -8.72 -3.10 0.76
CA ARG A 19 -9.89 -2.22 0.77
C ARG A 19 -9.61 -0.94 1.52
N ALA A 20 -9.00 -1.04 2.69
CA ALA A 20 -8.70 0.14 3.49
C ALA A 20 -7.72 1.06 2.77
N THR A 21 -6.72 0.49 2.13
CA THR A 21 -5.74 1.28 1.40
C THR A 21 -6.39 1.97 0.21
N CYS A 22 -7.21 1.26 -0.52
CA CYS A 22 -7.89 1.86 -1.67
C CYS A 22 -8.81 3.00 -1.24
N ASP A 23 -9.58 2.78 -0.17
CA ASP A 23 -10.48 3.82 0.31
C ASP A 23 -9.72 5.09 0.70
N ALA A 24 -8.55 4.93 1.27
CA ALA A 24 -7.77 6.08 1.73
C ALA A 24 -6.98 6.75 0.61
N VAL A 25 -6.45 5.98 -0.32
CA VAL A 25 -5.48 6.49 -1.30
C VAL A 25 -6.09 6.87 -2.63
N LEU A 26 -7.03 6.08 -3.13
CA LEU A 26 -7.52 6.28 -4.51
C LEU A 26 -8.13 7.64 -4.77
N PRO A 27 -8.87 8.24 -3.85
CA PRO A 27 -9.40 9.59 -4.13
C PRO A 27 -8.29 10.59 -4.43
N HIS A 28 -7.16 10.47 -3.75
CA HIS A 28 -6.05 11.37 -3.96
C HIS A 28 -5.34 11.10 -5.29
N VAL A 29 -5.19 9.82 -5.64
CA VAL A 29 -4.55 9.47 -6.90
C VAL A 29 -5.45 9.90 -8.06
N ALA A 30 -6.77 9.69 -7.93
CA ALA A 30 -7.70 10.10 -8.97
C ALA A 30 -7.66 11.61 -9.19
N ASP A 31 -7.63 12.38 -8.09
CA ASP A 31 -7.54 13.82 -8.19
C ASP A 31 -6.26 14.26 -8.89
N ALA A 32 -5.19 13.54 -8.67
CA ALA A 32 -3.90 13.88 -9.27
C ALA A 32 -3.77 13.40 -10.71
N GLY A 33 -4.73 12.62 -11.18
CA GLY A 33 -4.64 12.03 -12.51
C GLY A 33 -3.58 10.97 -12.61
N GLY A 34 -3.28 10.30 -11.50
CA GLY A 34 -2.21 9.31 -11.45
C GLY A 34 -2.67 7.90 -11.70
N GLU A 35 -1.75 6.97 -11.51
CA GLU A 35 -2.03 5.55 -11.70
C GLU A 35 -1.43 4.75 -10.55
N VAL A 36 -1.85 3.51 -10.44
CA VAL A 36 -1.49 2.65 -9.31
C VAL A 36 -0.77 1.39 -9.80
N VAL A 37 0.25 1.01 -9.06
CA VAL A 37 0.87 -0.31 -9.21
C VAL A 37 0.65 -1.01 -7.89
N ALA A 38 -0.25 -1.97 -7.84
CA ALA A 38 -0.53 -2.71 -6.61
C ALA A 38 0.40 -3.91 -6.52
N VAL A 39 1.03 -4.09 -5.37
CA VAL A 39 1.94 -5.22 -5.20
C VAL A 39 1.62 -5.97 -3.91
N HIS A 40 1.74 -7.27 -4.00
CA HIS A 40 1.66 -8.13 -2.83
C HIS A 40 2.99 -8.84 -2.70
N VAL A 41 3.66 -8.68 -1.58
CA VAL A 41 4.97 -9.28 -1.37
C VAL A 41 4.80 -10.59 -0.63
N VAL A 42 5.32 -11.65 -1.22
CA VAL A 42 5.37 -12.97 -0.60
C VAL A 42 6.76 -13.12 -0.02
N GLU A 43 6.85 -13.23 1.30
CA GLU A 43 8.14 -13.37 1.94
C GLU A 43 8.66 -14.78 1.75
N LYS A 44 9.92 -14.87 1.37
CA LYS A 44 10.59 -16.15 1.26
C LYS A 44 11.17 -16.47 2.61
N ALA A 45 10.73 -17.57 3.18
CA ALA A 45 11.34 -18.03 4.41
C ALA A 45 12.66 -18.71 4.08
N GLY A 46 13.56 -18.73 4.99
CA GLY A 46 14.88 -19.25 4.73
C GLY A 46 14.94 -20.70 4.29
N GLY A 47 13.97 -21.49 4.64
CA GLY A 47 13.98 -22.90 4.30
C GLY A 47 13.37 -23.25 2.96
N GLY A 48 12.86 -22.31 2.28
CA GLY A 48 12.16 -22.58 1.03
C GLY A 48 10.72 -23.00 1.27
N ILE A 49 9.94 -22.97 0.24
CA ILE A 49 8.53 -23.29 0.32
C ILE A 49 8.26 -24.37 -0.71
N ASP A 50 7.48 -25.37 -0.37
CA ASP A 50 7.19 -26.38 -1.35
C ASP A 50 6.26 -25.80 -2.42
N LYS A 51 6.14 -26.52 -3.53
CA LYS A 51 5.42 -26.01 -4.68
C LYS A 51 3.97 -25.69 -4.35
N ALA A 52 3.34 -26.55 -3.56
CA ALA A 52 1.93 -26.33 -3.22
C ALA A 52 1.78 -25.06 -2.39
N GLY A 53 2.72 -24.81 -1.48
CA GLY A 53 2.68 -23.59 -0.68
C GLY A 53 2.83 -22.34 -1.53
N VAL A 54 3.70 -22.40 -2.53
CA VAL A 54 3.90 -21.28 -3.44
C VAL A 54 2.62 -21.02 -4.23
N GLU A 55 2.00 -22.07 -4.74
CA GLU A 55 0.79 -21.91 -5.52
C GLU A 55 -0.34 -21.31 -4.69
N GLN A 56 -0.46 -21.75 -3.44
CA GLN A 56 -1.48 -21.20 -2.56
C GLN A 56 -1.23 -19.73 -2.27
N ARG A 57 0.02 -19.36 -2.08
CA ARG A 57 0.34 -17.96 -1.80
C ARG A 57 0.12 -17.09 -3.01
N GLU A 58 0.39 -17.62 -4.20
CA GLU A 58 0.12 -16.87 -5.41
C GLU A 58 -1.37 -16.68 -5.63
N ALA A 59 -2.17 -17.70 -5.35
CA ALA A 59 -3.61 -17.58 -5.50
C ALA A 59 -4.17 -16.56 -4.51
N TYR A 60 -3.67 -16.58 -3.28
CA TYR A 60 -4.08 -15.61 -2.28
C TYR A 60 -3.69 -14.19 -2.73
N ALA A 61 -2.49 -14.04 -3.26
CA ALA A 61 -2.02 -12.74 -3.74
C ALA A 61 -2.92 -12.22 -4.85
N GLU A 62 -3.35 -13.11 -5.75
CA GLU A 62 -4.22 -12.69 -6.83
C GLU A 62 -5.55 -12.19 -6.29
N ASP A 63 -6.11 -12.87 -5.29
CA ASP A 63 -7.36 -12.43 -4.70
C ASP A 63 -7.22 -11.05 -4.06
N VAL A 64 -6.11 -10.82 -3.37
CA VAL A 64 -5.85 -9.53 -2.74
C VAL A 64 -5.71 -8.44 -3.80
N LEU A 65 -4.97 -8.74 -4.85
CA LEU A 65 -4.71 -7.75 -5.90
C LEU A 65 -5.97 -7.46 -6.72
N ASP A 66 -6.86 -8.44 -6.86
CA ASP A 66 -8.12 -8.22 -7.55
C ASP A 66 -8.97 -7.18 -6.83
N VAL A 67 -8.90 -7.12 -5.51
CA VAL A 67 -9.61 -6.10 -4.74
C VAL A 67 -9.14 -4.72 -5.17
N VAL A 68 -7.83 -4.54 -5.32
CA VAL A 68 -7.28 -3.25 -5.73
C VAL A 68 -7.67 -2.94 -7.18
N ALA A 69 -7.56 -3.94 -8.06
CA ALA A 69 -7.89 -3.71 -9.47
C ALA A 69 -9.34 -3.28 -9.63
N ASP A 70 -10.25 -3.93 -8.90
CA ASP A 70 -11.66 -3.58 -8.97
C ASP A 70 -11.92 -2.18 -8.42
N ALA A 71 -11.28 -1.83 -7.32
CA ALA A 71 -11.44 -0.51 -6.73
C ALA A 71 -10.90 0.57 -7.66
N CYS A 72 -9.77 0.31 -8.31
CA CYS A 72 -9.20 1.26 -9.26
C CYS A 72 -10.11 1.44 -10.46
N ALA A 73 -10.69 0.35 -10.95
CA ALA A 73 -11.62 0.45 -12.08
C ALA A 73 -12.83 1.31 -11.71
N ASP A 74 -13.36 1.13 -10.51
CA ASP A 74 -14.48 1.93 -10.05
C ASP A 74 -14.10 3.40 -9.91
N ALA A 75 -12.87 3.69 -9.55
CA ALA A 75 -12.41 5.07 -9.36
C ALA A 75 -11.90 5.70 -10.66
N GLY A 76 -11.82 4.94 -11.73
CA GLY A 76 -11.28 5.44 -12.98
C GLY A 76 -9.76 5.63 -12.94
N VAL A 77 -9.06 4.86 -12.12
CA VAL A 77 -7.62 4.97 -11.97
C VAL A 77 -6.95 3.79 -12.68
N PRO A 78 -6.03 4.03 -13.59
CA PRO A 78 -5.30 2.92 -14.22
C PRO A 78 -4.53 2.13 -13.17
N CYS A 79 -4.49 0.82 -13.33
CA CYS A 79 -3.90 -0.04 -12.32
C CYS A 79 -3.14 -1.20 -12.96
N GLU A 80 -1.94 -1.47 -12.43
CA GLU A 80 -1.21 -2.68 -12.73
C GLU A 80 -1.08 -3.43 -11.43
N THR A 81 -0.97 -4.75 -11.50
CA THR A 81 -0.81 -5.57 -10.30
C THR A 81 0.39 -6.49 -10.47
N GLY A 82 1.00 -6.86 -9.36
CA GLY A 82 2.13 -7.78 -9.41
C GLY A 82 2.38 -8.46 -8.08
N VAL A 83 2.88 -9.68 -8.16
CA VAL A 83 3.29 -10.44 -6.99
C VAL A 83 4.81 -10.40 -6.94
N VAL A 84 5.36 -10.07 -5.79
CA VAL A 84 6.80 -9.94 -5.60
C VAL A 84 7.24 -10.95 -4.55
N PHE A 85 8.27 -11.71 -4.86
CA PHE A 85 8.86 -12.63 -3.88
C PHE A 85 10.15 -12.00 -3.36
N ALA A 86 10.24 -11.84 -2.06
CA ALA A 86 11.41 -11.20 -1.45
C ALA A 86 11.64 -11.72 -0.05
N THR A 87 12.87 -11.62 0.42
CA THR A 87 13.18 -12.02 1.79
C THR A 87 12.80 -10.93 2.77
N ASP A 88 12.68 -9.70 2.30
CA ASP A 88 12.31 -8.57 3.14
C ASP A 88 11.21 -7.80 2.41
N VAL A 89 10.14 -7.50 3.13
CA VAL A 89 8.97 -6.86 2.52
C VAL A 89 9.31 -5.47 2.00
N ALA A 90 10.01 -4.67 2.78
CA ALA A 90 10.36 -3.31 2.35
C ALA A 90 11.23 -3.34 1.10
N ASP A 91 12.23 -4.22 1.06
CA ASP A 91 13.07 -4.35 -0.11
C ASP A 91 12.25 -4.71 -1.34
N GLY A 92 11.31 -5.64 -1.18
CA GLY A 92 10.46 -6.04 -2.29
C GLY A 92 9.62 -4.90 -2.83
N VAL A 93 9.08 -4.09 -1.93
CA VAL A 93 8.26 -2.95 -2.33
C VAL A 93 9.10 -1.91 -3.07
N PHE A 94 10.28 -1.58 -2.55
CA PHE A 94 11.11 -0.57 -3.19
C PHE A 94 11.68 -1.07 -4.51
N ASP A 95 11.98 -2.36 -4.61
CA ASP A 95 12.42 -2.92 -5.90
C ASP A 95 11.29 -2.80 -6.92
N ALA A 96 10.06 -3.10 -6.52
CA ALA A 96 8.93 -2.97 -7.43
C ALA A 96 8.73 -1.51 -7.83
N ALA A 97 8.90 -0.60 -6.88
CA ALA A 97 8.75 0.81 -7.19
C ALA A 97 9.78 1.27 -8.22
N ARG A 98 11.01 0.81 -8.08
CA ARG A 98 12.05 1.15 -9.06
C ARG A 98 11.77 0.52 -10.42
N ASP A 99 11.33 -0.73 -10.41
CA ASP A 99 11.06 -1.43 -11.67
C ASP A 99 9.93 -0.78 -12.45
N HIS A 100 8.98 -0.19 -11.77
CA HIS A 100 7.83 0.43 -12.40
C HIS A 100 7.96 1.95 -12.51
N ASP A 101 9.10 2.50 -12.19
CA ASP A 101 9.32 3.95 -12.25
C ASP A 101 8.28 4.71 -11.43
N ALA A 102 7.99 4.21 -10.25
CA ALA A 102 6.99 4.82 -9.39
C ALA A 102 7.48 6.16 -8.83
N THR A 103 6.55 7.03 -8.53
CA THR A 103 6.87 8.33 -7.96
C THR A 103 6.73 8.34 -6.44
N ALA A 104 6.04 7.35 -5.88
CA ALA A 104 5.87 7.26 -4.44
C ALA A 104 5.37 5.87 -4.07
N VAL A 105 5.58 5.51 -2.81
CA VAL A 105 4.94 4.34 -2.21
C VAL A 105 3.90 4.87 -1.25
N ALA A 106 2.67 4.39 -1.33
CA ALA A 106 1.60 4.85 -0.45
C ALA A 106 0.96 3.65 0.23
N PHE A 107 0.61 3.81 1.48
CA PHE A 107 -0.02 2.73 2.23
C PHE A 107 -0.85 3.29 3.37
N THR A 108 -1.61 2.42 4.01
CA THR A 108 -2.44 2.81 5.14
C THR A 108 -2.00 1.98 6.33
N PRO A 109 -1.46 2.61 7.39
CA PRO A 109 -1.01 1.86 8.55
C PRO A 109 -2.19 1.20 9.26
N ARG A 110 -1.97 0.01 9.75
CA ARG A 110 -2.99 -0.72 10.52
C ARG A 110 -2.34 -1.26 11.76
N GLN A 111 -3.11 -1.33 12.83
CA GLN A 111 -2.61 -1.90 14.06
C GLN A 111 -2.19 -3.34 13.77
N GLY A 112 -1.02 -3.71 14.19
CA GLY A 112 -0.49 -5.05 13.96
C GLY A 112 0.02 -5.28 12.56
N SER A 113 0.00 -4.28 11.70
CA SER A 113 0.48 -4.46 10.36
C SER A 113 2.00 -4.37 10.33
N ARG A 114 2.62 -5.07 9.42
CA ARG A 114 4.06 -5.01 9.27
C ARG A 114 4.52 -3.62 8.87
N TRP A 115 3.66 -2.88 8.19
CA TRP A 115 4.02 -1.53 7.80
C TRP A 115 4.16 -0.63 9.00
N LEU A 116 3.31 -0.84 10.02
CA LEU A 116 3.43 -0.09 11.24
C LEU A 116 4.77 -0.41 11.92
N ASP A 117 5.14 -1.68 11.94
CA ASP A 117 6.40 -2.08 12.53
C ASP A 117 7.59 -1.46 11.79
N LEU A 118 7.47 -1.30 10.49
CA LEU A 118 8.53 -0.67 9.71
C LEU A 118 8.64 0.83 9.98
N LEU A 119 7.55 1.43 10.44
CA LEU A 119 7.54 2.87 10.68
C LEU A 119 7.90 3.24 12.11
N VAL A 120 8.03 2.27 13.01
CA VAL A 120 8.41 2.56 14.39
C VAL A 120 9.66 1.80 14.72
N GLY A 121 10.46 2.33 15.58
CA GLY A 121 11.69 1.69 16.03
C GLY A 121 12.81 1.78 15.02
N ASP A 122 13.72 0.87 15.10
CA ASP A 122 14.94 0.92 14.29
C ASP A 122 14.66 0.72 12.82
N ASN A 123 13.59 0.03 12.50
CA ASN A 123 13.27 -0.24 11.10
C ASN A 123 12.93 1.02 10.33
N THR A 124 12.40 2.03 11.02
CA THR A 124 12.08 3.29 10.35
C THR A 124 13.30 3.91 9.72
N ARG A 125 14.40 3.87 10.45
CA ARG A 125 15.63 4.45 9.93
C ARG A 125 16.09 3.73 8.67
N ASP A 126 16.03 2.40 8.69
CA ASP A 126 16.46 1.62 7.53
C ASP A 126 15.53 1.85 6.34
N LEU A 127 14.24 1.95 6.60
CA LEU A 127 13.29 2.22 5.55
C LEU A 127 13.57 3.56 4.89
N VAL A 128 13.79 4.58 5.69
CA VAL A 128 14.04 5.91 5.16
C VAL A 128 15.37 5.95 4.42
N LYS A 129 16.39 5.33 4.96
CA LYS A 129 17.69 5.33 4.31
C LYS A 129 17.69 4.60 2.99
N GLY A 130 16.91 3.53 2.89
CA GLY A 130 16.85 2.76 1.66
C GLY A 130 15.89 3.31 0.64
N ALA A 131 15.09 4.31 1.03
CA ALA A 131 14.06 4.81 0.13
C ALA A 131 14.66 5.75 -0.89
N ASP A 132 14.39 5.46 -2.15
CA ASP A 132 14.81 6.35 -3.23
C ASP A 132 13.70 7.31 -3.59
N LEU A 133 12.52 7.13 -3.02
CA LEU A 133 11.37 7.92 -3.38
C LEU A 133 10.47 8.11 -2.16
N PRO A 134 9.54 9.05 -2.23
CA PRO A 134 8.68 9.35 -1.08
C PRO A 134 7.84 8.16 -0.65
N VAL A 135 7.65 8.05 0.66
CA VAL A 135 6.76 7.05 1.25
C VAL A 135 5.67 7.83 1.96
N VAL A 136 4.42 7.60 1.60
CA VAL A 136 3.31 8.37 2.12
C VAL A 136 2.36 7.45 2.86
N ALA A 137 2.06 7.79 4.10
CA ALA A 137 1.09 7.03 4.90
C ALA A 137 -0.22 7.80 4.92
N PHE A 138 -1.30 7.13 4.55
CA PHE A 138 -2.62 7.74 4.55
C PHE A 138 -3.43 7.16 5.71
N PRO A 139 -4.11 7.97 6.49
CA PRO A 139 -4.91 7.43 7.59
C PRO A 139 -6.10 6.64 7.04
N ARG A 140 -6.54 5.67 7.81
CA ARG A 140 -7.73 4.90 7.40
C ARG A 140 -8.92 5.83 7.37
N VAL A 141 -9.76 5.63 6.38
CA VAL A 141 -10.93 6.47 6.23
C VAL A 141 -11.84 6.36 7.45
N ASP A 142 -12.04 5.16 7.97
CA ASP A 142 -12.90 4.97 9.11
C ASP A 142 -12.38 5.72 10.33
N ASP A 143 -11.09 5.63 10.57
CA ASP A 143 -10.48 6.32 11.70
C ASP A 143 -10.57 7.83 11.50
N ALA A 144 -10.30 8.28 10.31
CA ALA A 144 -10.36 9.70 10.00
C ALA A 144 -11.78 10.22 10.15
N THR A 145 -12.75 9.43 9.74
CA THR A 145 -14.13 9.84 9.87
C THR A 145 -14.53 9.96 11.33
N ALA A 146 -14.14 9.00 12.12
CA ALA A 146 -14.45 9.03 13.54
C ALA A 146 -13.83 10.24 14.20
N ASP A 147 -12.57 10.49 13.90
CA ASP A 147 -11.90 11.62 14.47
C ASP A 147 -12.50 12.90 13.94
N GLY A 148 -12.80 12.94 12.69
CA GLY A 148 -13.36 14.12 12.10
C GLY A 148 -14.70 14.45 12.68
N SER A 149 -15.49 13.47 12.95
CA SER A 149 -16.73 13.72 13.54
C SER A 149 -16.59 14.34 14.88
N ALA A 150 -15.66 13.83 15.62
CA ALA A 150 -15.47 14.35 16.95
C ALA A 150 -14.98 15.74 16.89
N THR A 151 -14.20 16.10 15.88
CA THR A 151 -13.64 17.34 15.91
C THR A 151 -14.50 18.33 15.32
N VAL A 152 -15.14 17.94 14.30
CA VAL A 152 -15.84 18.86 13.63
C VAL A 152 -16.69 19.67 14.38
N GLU A 153 -17.25 19.09 15.19
CA GLU A 153 -18.05 19.77 15.85
C GLU A 153 -17.56 20.83 16.44
N ASP A 154 -16.73 20.78 16.94
CA ASP A 154 -16.30 21.73 17.73
C ASP A 154 -15.94 22.82 17.00
N ASP A 155 -15.54 22.71 16.00
CA ASP A 155 -15.07 23.72 15.44
C ASP A 155 -15.96 24.58 15.05
N ALA A 156 -16.84 24.08 14.75
CA ALA A 156 -17.66 24.86 14.33
C ALA A 156 -17.99 25.93 15.09
N ASP A 157 -17.99 25.88 15.91
CA ASP A 157 -18.35 26.78 16.65
C ASP A 157 -17.78 27.85 16.71
N GLU A 158 -17.28 27.93 16.45
CA GLU A 158 -16.90 28.98 16.52
C GLU A 158 -16.97 29.70 16.04
#